data_49200f832db548820b37d04dd26617aa
#
_entry.id   49200f832db548820b37d04dd26617aa
#
_cell.length_a   1.000
_cell.length_b   1.000
_cell.length_c   1.000
_cell.angle_alpha   90.00
_cell.angle_beta   90.00
_cell.angle_gamma   90.00
#
_symmetry.space_group_name_H-M   'P 1'
#
loop_
_entity.id
_entity.type
_entity.pdbx_description
1 polymer ?
#
loop_
_entity_poly.entity_id
_entity_poly.type
_entity_poly.pdbx_seq_one_letter_code
_entity_poly.pdbx_strand_id
1 'polypeptide(L)'
;MSEQTINQTKTNTVQKILFWTMLASIITFVAGLIIYTCSYWGHMFSDFAETLSYCIVKNPYTGEYGNIHSIYPPFAFLPFYLFALICKPALTQYIDGTITLEQLAKTPSFIISFLLFYAICMAIVLLLSAKMSKFKGKKLVYLLVSIFCFAPFAFCLFRGNNIIFACILVMLFFMMYNSEKRWQRELANVCLAGAAAVKIYPALLLIFFIKDRRFLDLLKTLLYSVILIFLPFLLIKGGFANIKEIWNNFTHFNGGEGRDASWNNIGFDGLASKIATLLHLPVLHSILSKLFRFGSIIVTIVALCLSHNSKQKMQPVLITLLTYELFQGVSYAYTLVFLIIPIIIYLVNFEEYSKLNKIYYGTCFAVIALPVMAGLNFFLFAQLSAVCLLVKGYIDLFKEYSTLKKEKKLETPQTNEQTEDKAETIESAEQQN
;
A
#
# COMPACT_ATOMS: atom_id res chain seq x y z
N MET A 1 20.08 -36.20 -9.50
CA MET A 1 20.11 -35.43 -8.23
C MET A 1 18.88 -35.80 -7.43
N SER A 2 19.03 -36.20 -6.17
CA SER A 2 17.87 -36.54 -5.34
C SER A 2 17.03 -35.30 -5.03
N GLU A 3 15.75 -35.50 -4.81
CA GLU A 3 14.79 -34.41 -4.47
C GLU A 3 15.24 -33.65 -3.21
N GLN A 4 15.88 -34.33 -2.27
CA GLN A 4 16.50 -33.72 -1.09
C GLN A 4 17.65 -32.74 -1.45
N THR A 5 18.49 -33.08 -2.42
CA THR A 5 19.61 -32.23 -2.86
C THR A 5 19.09 -30.97 -3.55
N ILE A 6 18.00 -31.07 -4.35
CA ILE A 6 17.35 -29.95 -5.01
C ILE A 6 16.71 -29.01 -3.99
N ASN A 7 16.01 -29.57 -2.98
CA ASN A 7 15.37 -28.78 -1.93
C ASN A 7 16.39 -28.06 -1.03
N GLN A 8 17.53 -28.70 -0.75
CA GLN A 8 18.62 -28.13 0.04
C GLN A 8 19.30 -26.94 -0.71
N THR A 9 19.51 -27.11 -2.02
CA THR A 9 20.10 -26.07 -2.88
C THR A 9 19.16 -24.86 -2.99
N LYS A 10 17.86 -25.08 -3.19
CA LYS A 10 16.83 -24.01 -3.23
C LYS A 10 16.77 -23.24 -1.90
N THR A 11 16.78 -23.96 -0.78
CA THR A 11 16.77 -23.35 0.57
C THR A 11 17.96 -22.41 0.78
N ASN A 12 19.15 -22.80 0.31
CA ASN A 12 20.36 -21.98 0.42
C ASN A 12 20.32 -20.73 -0.46
N THR A 13 19.69 -20.80 -1.63
CA THR A 13 19.59 -19.64 -2.55
C THR A 13 18.73 -18.52 -1.94
N VAL A 14 17.54 -18.83 -1.45
CA VAL A 14 16.66 -17.83 -0.79
C VAL A 14 17.36 -17.25 0.44
N GLN A 15 18.04 -18.07 1.24
CA GLN A 15 18.76 -17.57 2.41
C GLN A 15 19.90 -16.60 2.04
N LYS A 16 20.65 -16.88 0.97
CA LYS A 16 21.70 -15.98 0.47
C LYS A 16 21.13 -14.66 -0.01
N ILE A 17 20.03 -14.68 -0.75
CA ILE A 17 19.37 -13.46 -1.24
C ILE A 17 18.89 -12.61 -0.06
N LEU A 18 18.19 -13.22 0.90
CA LEU A 18 17.73 -12.51 2.10
C LEU A 18 18.90 -11.91 2.90
N PHE A 19 20.03 -12.63 2.99
CA PHE A 19 21.23 -12.12 3.65
C PHE A 19 21.79 -10.87 2.95
N TRP A 20 21.95 -10.90 1.63
CA TRP A 20 22.45 -9.75 0.88
C TRP A 20 21.45 -8.58 0.87
N THR A 21 20.15 -8.88 0.80
CA THR A 21 19.08 -7.87 0.95
C THR A 21 19.17 -7.19 2.31
N MET A 22 19.32 -7.97 3.39
CA MET A 22 19.48 -7.44 4.74
C MET A 22 20.73 -6.54 4.84
N LEU A 23 21.87 -6.99 4.33
CA LEU A 23 23.10 -6.20 4.40
C LEU A 23 22.97 -4.88 3.62
N ALA A 24 22.43 -4.93 2.40
CA ALA A 24 22.16 -3.74 1.61
C ALA A 24 21.17 -2.81 2.33
N SER A 25 20.09 -3.33 2.91
CA SER A 25 19.11 -2.54 3.67
C SER A 25 19.75 -1.86 4.88
N ILE A 26 20.61 -2.53 5.63
CA ILE A 26 21.35 -1.91 6.77
C ILE A 26 22.22 -0.77 6.28
N ILE A 27 23.03 -1.00 5.24
CA ILE A 27 23.94 0.02 4.71
C ILE A 27 23.15 1.24 4.24
N THR A 28 22.09 1.04 3.48
CA THR A 28 21.24 2.12 2.96
C THR A 28 20.49 2.84 4.08
N PHE A 29 20.01 2.11 5.09
CA PHE A 29 19.34 2.69 6.26
C PHE A 29 20.28 3.61 7.06
N VAL A 30 21.48 3.13 7.36
CA VAL A 30 22.48 3.93 8.10
C VAL A 30 22.88 5.17 7.31
N ALA A 31 23.15 5.02 6.00
CA ALA A 31 23.45 6.16 5.14
C ALA A 31 22.29 7.17 5.10
N GLY A 32 21.05 6.68 4.94
CA GLY A 32 19.85 7.50 4.97
C GLY A 32 19.66 8.22 6.30
N LEU A 33 19.89 7.56 7.42
CA LEU A 33 19.78 8.14 8.75
C LEU A 33 20.79 9.27 8.95
N ILE A 34 22.05 9.08 8.53
CA ILE A 34 23.09 10.11 8.59
C ILE A 34 22.68 11.34 7.76
N ILE A 35 22.27 11.13 6.51
CA ILE A 35 21.88 12.22 5.61
C ILE A 35 20.65 12.95 6.16
N TYR A 36 19.65 12.21 6.66
CA TYR A 36 18.42 12.78 7.19
C TYR A 36 18.66 13.62 8.45
N THR A 37 19.44 13.11 9.40
CA THR A 37 19.78 13.86 10.62
C THR A 37 20.58 15.13 10.32
N CYS A 38 21.42 15.11 9.27
CA CYS A 38 22.18 16.30 8.88
C CYS A 38 21.36 17.35 8.11
N SER A 39 20.32 16.94 7.37
CA SER A 39 19.65 17.81 6.39
C SER A 39 18.19 18.14 6.72
N TYR A 40 17.46 17.31 7.49
CA TYR A 40 16.00 17.37 7.60
C TYR A 40 15.45 17.19 9.02
N TRP A 41 16.22 17.46 10.06
CA TRP A 41 15.80 17.29 11.45
C TRP A 41 14.45 17.95 11.77
N GLY A 42 14.16 19.12 11.19
CA GLY A 42 12.92 19.86 11.43
C GLY A 42 11.63 19.20 10.86
N HIS A 43 11.74 18.21 9.98
CA HIS A 43 10.60 17.50 9.41
C HIS A 43 10.31 16.15 10.09
N MET A 44 11.19 15.71 11.01
CA MET A 44 10.89 14.57 11.86
C MET A 44 9.71 14.92 12.78
N PHE A 45 8.87 13.93 13.06
CA PHE A 45 7.74 14.06 13.98
C PHE A 45 6.60 14.99 13.52
N SER A 46 6.70 15.65 12.34
CA SER A 46 5.70 16.63 11.91
C SER A 46 4.30 16.03 11.83
N ASP A 47 4.17 14.87 11.18
CA ASP A 47 2.87 14.22 11.02
C ASP A 47 2.35 13.66 12.35
N PHE A 48 3.27 13.24 13.25
CA PHE A 48 2.91 12.79 14.58
C PHE A 48 2.35 13.93 15.42
N ALA A 49 3.07 15.05 15.51
CA ALA A 49 2.64 16.23 16.25
C ALA A 49 1.29 16.77 15.72
N GLU A 50 1.15 16.85 14.40
CA GLU A 50 -0.07 17.28 13.74
C GLU A 50 -1.25 16.34 14.08
N THR A 51 -1.07 15.03 13.94
CA THR A 51 -2.14 14.06 14.23
C THR A 51 -2.51 14.03 15.72
N LEU A 52 -1.54 14.18 16.63
CA LEU A 52 -1.81 14.31 18.05
C LEU A 52 -2.59 15.60 18.36
N SER A 53 -2.30 16.70 17.66
CA SER A 53 -3.03 17.96 17.79
C SER A 53 -4.50 17.77 17.43
N TYR A 54 -4.81 17.05 16.36
CA TYR A 54 -6.18 16.69 15.99
C TYR A 54 -6.94 15.92 17.08
N CYS A 55 -6.24 15.14 17.90
CA CYS A 55 -6.84 14.39 19.01
C CYS A 55 -7.25 15.28 20.21
N ILE A 56 -6.63 16.46 20.37
CA ILE A 56 -6.82 17.30 21.57
C ILE A 56 -7.78 18.46 21.29
N VAL A 57 -7.74 19.04 20.09
CA VAL A 57 -8.61 20.14 19.72
C VAL A 57 -10.07 19.70 19.62
N LYS A 58 -11.01 20.60 19.98
CA LYS A 58 -12.44 20.29 19.94
C LYS A 58 -12.98 20.07 18.54
N ASN A 59 -12.41 20.78 17.55
CA ASN A 59 -12.75 20.63 16.14
C ASN A 59 -11.48 20.76 15.28
N PRO A 60 -10.96 19.66 14.69
CA PRO A 60 -9.77 19.67 13.87
C PRO A 60 -10.00 20.14 12.42
N TYR A 61 -11.21 20.56 12.06
CA TYR A 61 -11.58 20.84 10.67
C TYR A 61 -11.80 22.33 10.36
N THR A 62 -12.11 23.15 11.36
CA THR A 62 -12.60 24.53 11.16
C THR A 62 -11.54 25.62 11.28
N GLY A 63 -10.28 25.27 11.56
CA GLY A 63 -9.23 26.30 11.77
C GLY A 63 -9.38 27.15 13.04
N GLU A 64 -10.26 26.76 13.99
CA GLU A 64 -10.38 27.45 15.29
C GLU A 64 -9.04 27.49 16.06
N TYR A 65 -8.08 26.67 15.68
CA TYR A 65 -6.78 26.46 16.33
C TYR A 65 -5.63 26.73 15.33
N GLY A 66 -5.62 27.92 14.73
CA GLY A 66 -4.58 28.33 13.79
C GLY A 66 -4.61 27.53 12.47
N ASN A 67 -3.47 26.98 12.06
CA ASN A 67 -3.34 26.26 10.79
C ASN A 67 -3.78 24.77 10.87
N ILE A 68 -4.57 24.38 11.87
CA ILE A 68 -5.06 23.02 12.03
C ILE A 68 -6.30 22.80 11.15
N HIS A 69 -6.10 22.11 10.02
CA HIS A 69 -7.13 21.81 9.03
C HIS A 69 -7.03 20.35 8.58
N SER A 70 -7.62 19.42 9.33
CA SER A 70 -7.56 18.02 8.98
C SER A 70 -8.32 17.71 7.69
N ILE A 71 -7.73 16.82 6.89
CA ILE A 71 -8.35 16.20 5.70
C ILE A 71 -8.72 14.73 5.94
N TYR A 72 -8.50 14.22 7.16
CA TYR A 72 -8.73 12.82 7.48
C TYR A 72 -10.07 12.60 8.19
N PRO A 73 -10.78 11.48 7.96
CA PRO A 73 -11.92 11.09 8.78
C PRO A 73 -11.54 10.96 10.26
N PRO A 74 -12.47 11.16 11.20
CA PRO A 74 -12.17 11.14 12.64
C PRO A 74 -11.61 9.80 13.13
N PHE A 75 -11.97 8.70 12.49
CA PHE A 75 -11.43 7.36 12.81
C PHE A 75 -9.89 7.31 12.73
N ALA A 76 -9.28 8.10 11.85
CA ALA A 76 -7.84 8.17 11.70
C ALA A 76 -7.10 8.65 12.97
N PHE A 77 -7.80 9.36 13.86
CA PHE A 77 -7.22 9.91 15.09
C PHE A 77 -7.28 8.92 16.26
N LEU A 78 -8.22 7.97 16.25
CA LEU A 78 -8.45 7.06 17.37
C LEU A 78 -7.19 6.33 17.85
N PRO A 79 -6.34 5.78 16.97
CA PRO A 79 -5.11 5.12 17.39
C PRO A 79 -4.11 6.05 18.10
N PHE A 80 -4.20 7.35 17.83
CA PHE A 80 -3.28 8.35 18.36
C PHE A 80 -3.74 8.95 19.70
N TYR A 81 -5.00 8.75 20.09
CA TYR A 81 -5.58 9.41 21.27
C TYR A 81 -4.80 9.13 22.56
N LEU A 82 -4.40 7.87 22.78
CA LEU A 82 -3.61 7.51 23.96
C LEU A 82 -2.24 8.20 23.97
N PHE A 83 -1.60 8.30 22.81
CA PHE A 83 -0.31 8.99 22.67
C PHE A 83 -0.45 10.50 22.92
N ALA A 84 -1.54 11.10 22.45
CA ALA A 84 -1.85 12.51 22.68
C ALA A 84 -2.05 12.82 24.18
N LEU A 85 -2.69 11.91 24.94
CA LEU A 85 -2.89 12.07 26.38
C LEU A 85 -1.56 12.09 27.16
N ILE A 86 -0.55 11.31 26.74
CA ILE A 86 0.77 11.26 27.39
C ILE A 86 1.46 12.62 27.35
N CYS A 87 1.38 13.33 26.22
CA CYS A 87 2.07 14.59 26.01
C CYS A 87 1.13 15.82 25.96
N LYS A 88 -0.10 15.68 26.43
CA LYS A 88 -1.15 16.70 26.35
C LYS A 88 -0.69 18.11 26.79
N PRO A 89 0.00 18.32 27.94
CA PRO A 89 0.42 19.67 28.34
C PRO A 89 1.37 20.35 27.36
N ALA A 90 2.39 19.62 26.86
CA ALA A 90 3.33 20.13 25.88
C ALA A 90 2.66 20.37 24.52
N LEU A 91 1.76 19.49 24.14
CA LEU A 91 1.02 19.59 22.89
C LEU A 91 0.04 20.77 22.89
N THR A 92 -0.57 21.11 24.05
CA THR A 92 -1.40 22.32 24.19
C THR A 92 -0.56 23.56 23.94
N GLN A 93 0.64 23.66 24.52
CA GLN A 93 1.55 24.80 24.28
C GLN A 93 1.97 24.93 22.82
N TYR A 94 2.13 23.81 22.11
CA TYR A 94 2.42 23.81 20.67
C TYR A 94 1.21 24.30 19.86
N ILE A 95 0.01 23.85 20.18
CA ILE A 95 -1.25 24.27 19.52
C ILE A 95 -1.50 25.77 19.73
N ASP A 96 -1.23 26.27 20.92
CA ASP A 96 -1.39 27.69 21.29
C ASP A 96 -0.25 28.58 20.74
N GLY A 97 0.73 28.00 20.04
CA GLY A 97 1.86 28.71 19.47
C GLY A 97 2.93 29.17 20.49
N THR A 98 2.82 28.73 21.75
CA THR A 98 3.77 29.09 22.82
C THR A 98 5.14 28.43 22.61
N ILE A 99 5.16 27.23 22.01
CA ILE A 99 6.38 26.50 21.63
C ILE A 99 6.35 26.08 20.17
N THR A 100 7.53 25.98 19.55
CA THR A 100 7.69 25.46 18.18
C THR A 100 7.68 23.94 18.14
N LEU A 101 7.56 23.34 16.94
CA LEU A 101 7.70 21.89 16.75
C LEU A 101 9.06 21.38 17.25
N GLU A 102 10.13 22.14 17.05
CA GLU A 102 11.47 21.77 17.52
C GLU A 102 11.55 21.74 19.06
N GLN A 103 10.91 22.68 19.73
CA GLN A 103 10.82 22.70 21.19
C GLN A 103 9.94 21.56 21.71
N LEU A 104 8.77 21.31 21.08
CA LEU A 104 7.92 20.17 21.39
C LEU A 104 8.68 18.84 21.29
N ALA A 105 9.45 18.64 20.21
CA ALA A 105 10.24 17.43 19.98
C ALA A 105 11.35 17.20 21.02
N LYS A 106 11.70 18.22 21.81
CA LYS A 106 12.67 18.13 22.92
C LYS A 106 11.99 17.84 24.28
N THR A 107 10.65 17.88 24.36
CA THR A 107 9.96 17.60 25.63
C THR A 107 9.95 16.12 25.94
N PRO A 108 10.26 15.71 27.20
CA PRO A 108 10.33 14.29 27.57
C PRO A 108 9.02 13.53 27.31
N SER A 109 7.86 14.15 27.59
CA SER A 109 6.56 13.52 27.39
C SER A 109 6.27 13.25 25.92
N PHE A 110 6.64 14.15 25.01
CA PHE A 110 6.48 13.95 23.57
C PHE A 110 7.42 12.85 23.07
N ILE A 111 8.69 12.85 23.53
CA ILE A 111 9.66 11.80 23.19
C ILE A 111 9.16 10.43 23.63
N ILE A 112 8.68 10.30 24.85
CA ILE A 112 8.11 9.03 25.39
C ILE A 112 6.92 8.60 24.53
N SER A 113 6.00 9.51 24.24
CA SER A 113 4.82 9.24 23.40
C SER A 113 5.23 8.74 22.01
N PHE A 114 6.20 9.40 21.38
CA PHE A 114 6.70 9.01 20.07
C PHE A 114 7.43 7.66 20.09
N LEU A 115 8.29 7.41 21.08
CA LEU A 115 8.99 6.14 21.20
C LEU A 115 8.04 4.96 21.42
N LEU A 116 6.97 5.15 22.21
CA LEU A 116 5.92 4.15 22.37
C LEU A 116 5.18 3.88 21.06
N PHE A 117 4.77 4.93 20.34
CA PHE A 117 4.17 4.80 19.03
C PHE A 117 5.08 4.01 18.08
N TYR A 118 6.35 4.43 17.98
CA TYR A 118 7.35 3.81 17.13
C TYR A 118 7.53 2.33 17.47
N ALA A 119 7.74 2.00 18.74
CA ALA A 119 7.97 0.63 19.19
C ALA A 119 6.74 -0.28 18.96
N ILE A 120 5.53 0.21 19.23
CA ILE A 120 4.30 -0.55 19.03
C ILE A 120 4.07 -0.82 17.55
N CYS A 121 4.12 0.19 16.69
CA CYS A 121 3.92 0.03 15.25
C CYS A 121 4.98 -0.89 14.62
N MET A 122 6.24 -0.71 15.01
CA MET A 122 7.36 -1.55 14.61
C MET A 122 7.11 -3.01 14.99
N ALA A 123 6.81 -3.27 16.25
CA ALA A 123 6.56 -4.63 16.75
C ALA A 123 5.40 -5.31 15.99
N ILE A 124 4.30 -4.59 15.78
CA ILE A 124 3.13 -5.14 15.06
C ILE A 124 3.50 -5.48 13.62
N VAL A 125 4.15 -4.59 12.86
CA VAL A 125 4.52 -4.85 11.47
C VAL A 125 5.48 -6.01 11.36
N LEU A 126 6.49 -6.10 12.24
CA LEU A 126 7.43 -7.21 12.25
C LEU A 126 6.76 -8.55 12.59
N LEU A 127 5.85 -8.56 13.58
CA LEU A 127 5.07 -9.75 13.95
C LEU A 127 4.15 -10.22 12.82
N LEU A 128 3.47 -9.29 12.14
CA LEU A 128 2.63 -9.61 10.98
C LEU A 128 3.48 -10.14 9.82
N SER A 129 4.63 -9.54 9.57
CA SER A 129 5.57 -9.99 8.53
C SER A 129 6.10 -11.39 8.81
N ALA A 130 6.41 -11.70 10.07
CA ALA A 130 6.81 -13.05 10.49
C ALA A 130 5.69 -14.07 10.23
N LYS A 131 4.44 -13.73 10.58
CA LYS A 131 3.27 -14.60 10.35
C LYS A 131 2.97 -14.79 8.87
N MET A 132 3.04 -13.73 8.06
CA MET A 132 2.77 -13.77 6.62
C MET A 132 3.83 -14.60 5.88
N SER A 133 5.10 -14.45 6.22
CA SER A 133 6.20 -15.14 5.53
C SER A 133 6.30 -16.61 5.89
N LYS A 134 5.87 -16.99 7.10
CA LYS A 134 6.08 -18.34 7.68
C LYS A 134 7.56 -18.78 7.74
N PHE A 135 8.50 -17.86 7.55
CA PHE A 135 9.94 -18.13 7.66
C PHE A 135 10.33 -18.44 9.10
N LYS A 136 11.40 -19.23 9.27
CA LYS A 136 11.97 -19.60 10.58
C LYS A 136 13.49 -19.41 10.57
N GLY A 137 14.08 -19.35 11.77
CA GLY A 137 15.53 -19.26 11.94
C GLY A 137 16.14 -18.06 11.22
N LYS A 138 17.30 -18.24 10.59
CA LYS A 138 18.05 -17.16 9.92
C LYS A 138 17.26 -16.43 8.85
N LYS A 139 16.40 -17.13 8.07
CA LYS A 139 15.56 -16.51 7.04
C LYS A 139 14.60 -15.48 7.64
N LEU A 140 14.00 -15.80 8.78
CA LEU A 140 13.11 -14.86 9.49
C LEU A 140 13.89 -13.64 9.96
N VAL A 141 15.06 -13.82 10.58
CA VAL A 141 15.91 -12.70 11.05
C VAL A 141 16.26 -11.76 9.87
N TYR A 142 16.72 -12.33 8.75
CA TYR A 142 17.09 -11.52 7.58
C TYR A 142 15.90 -10.74 7.02
N LEU A 143 14.70 -11.36 6.94
CA LEU A 143 13.50 -10.69 6.52
C LEU A 143 13.15 -9.52 7.46
N LEU A 144 13.11 -9.78 8.78
CA LEU A 144 12.71 -8.78 9.76
C LEU A 144 13.67 -7.58 9.78
N VAL A 145 14.97 -7.82 9.69
CA VAL A 145 15.97 -6.74 9.58
C VAL A 145 15.82 -5.98 8.27
N SER A 146 15.54 -6.65 7.15
CA SER A 146 15.30 -5.98 5.87
C SER A 146 14.05 -5.09 5.92
N ILE A 147 12.98 -5.54 6.58
CA ILE A 147 11.77 -4.72 6.77
C ILE A 147 12.03 -3.56 7.72
N PHE A 148 12.74 -3.79 8.82
CA PHE A 148 13.14 -2.73 9.74
C PHE A 148 13.89 -1.60 9.03
N CYS A 149 14.80 -1.97 8.11
CA CYS A 149 15.62 -1.04 7.34
C CYS A 149 14.95 -0.58 6.02
N PHE A 150 13.71 -1.01 5.72
CA PHE A 150 12.99 -0.61 4.51
C PHE A 150 12.68 0.88 4.54
N ALA A 151 13.28 1.66 3.66
CA ALA A 151 13.24 3.11 3.73
C ALA A 151 11.82 3.71 3.78
N PRO A 152 10.83 3.28 2.96
CA PRO A 152 9.47 3.78 3.07
C PRO A 152 8.84 3.53 4.45
N PHE A 153 9.12 2.38 5.07
CA PHE A 153 8.62 2.05 6.41
C PHE A 153 9.29 2.91 7.49
N ALA A 154 10.62 2.99 7.45
CA ALA A 154 11.37 3.83 8.39
C ALA A 154 10.93 5.29 8.31
N PHE A 155 10.79 5.82 7.09
CA PHE A 155 10.34 7.19 6.86
C PHE A 155 8.91 7.44 7.35
N CYS A 156 8.00 6.48 7.13
CA CYS A 156 6.65 6.52 7.66
C CYS A 156 6.64 6.64 9.19
N LEU A 157 7.44 5.81 9.86
CA LEU A 157 7.56 5.81 11.32
C LEU A 157 8.23 7.07 11.88
N PHE A 158 9.31 7.56 11.25
CA PHE A 158 10.00 8.78 11.70
C PHE A 158 9.12 10.02 11.58
N ARG A 159 8.26 10.10 10.58
CA ARG A 159 7.26 11.17 10.50
C ARG A 159 6.10 10.97 11.48
N GLY A 160 5.87 9.74 11.94
CA GLY A 160 4.71 9.37 12.75
C GLY A 160 3.39 9.45 11.96
N ASN A 161 3.44 9.11 10.67
CA ASN A 161 2.28 9.23 9.78
C ASN A 161 1.23 8.14 10.07
N ASN A 162 -0.04 8.52 10.06
CA ASN A 162 -1.18 7.64 10.32
C ASN A 162 -1.34 6.49 9.30
N ILE A 163 -0.71 6.57 8.13
CA ILE A 163 -0.73 5.53 7.09
C ILE A 163 -0.23 4.18 7.60
N ILE A 164 0.61 4.18 8.65
CA ILE A 164 1.10 2.94 9.25
C ILE A 164 -0.04 2.06 9.80
N PHE A 165 -1.08 2.66 10.39
CA PHE A 165 -2.25 1.93 10.84
C PHE A 165 -3.06 1.37 9.68
N ALA A 166 -3.20 2.13 8.58
CA ALA A 166 -3.81 1.61 7.36
C ALA A 166 -3.01 0.42 6.81
N CYS A 167 -1.66 0.51 6.80
CA CYS A 167 -0.80 -0.60 6.37
C CYS A 167 -0.98 -1.84 7.26
N ILE A 168 -0.98 -1.69 8.59
CA ILE A 168 -1.23 -2.78 9.54
C ILE A 168 -2.58 -3.44 9.25
N LEU A 169 -3.64 -2.66 9.06
CA LEU A 169 -4.98 -3.16 8.77
C LEU A 169 -5.06 -3.89 7.42
N VAL A 170 -4.35 -3.40 6.39
CA VAL A 170 -4.25 -4.07 5.09
C VAL A 170 -3.45 -5.38 5.20
N MET A 171 -2.37 -5.42 6.00
CA MET A 171 -1.65 -6.67 6.29
C MET A 171 -2.57 -7.71 6.96
N LEU A 172 -3.35 -7.30 7.96
CA LEU A 172 -4.33 -8.16 8.63
C LEU A 172 -5.42 -8.63 7.65
N PHE A 173 -5.90 -7.74 6.78
CA PHE A 173 -6.84 -8.10 5.71
C PHE A 173 -6.28 -9.25 4.86
N PHE A 174 -5.10 -9.10 4.27
CA PHE A 174 -4.53 -10.14 3.40
C PHE A 174 -4.20 -11.44 4.15
N MET A 175 -3.84 -11.37 5.43
CA MET A 175 -3.62 -12.57 6.26
C MET A 175 -4.90 -13.39 6.47
N MET A 176 -6.05 -12.74 6.57
CA MET A 176 -7.32 -13.37 6.96
C MET A 176 -8.32 -13.49 5.80
N TYR A 177 -8.06 -12.82 4.67
CA TYR A 177 -8.96 -12.74 3.50
C TYR A 177 -9.43 -14.11 3.00
N ASN A 178 -8.51 -15.08 2.89
CA ASN A 178 -8.77 -16.44 2.42
C ASN A 178 -8.88 -17.47 3.55
N SER A 179 -9.15 -17.04 4.79
CA SER A 179 -9.28 -17.97 5.91
C SER A 179 -10.53 -18.84 5.78
N GLU A 180 -10.44 -20.12 6.13
CA GLU A 180 -11.59 -21.02 6.23
C GLU A 180 -12.53 -20.62 7.38
N LYS A 181 -12.01 -20.01 8.44
CA LYS A 181 -12.76 -19.59 9.62
C LYS A 181 -13.57 -18.33 9.31
N ARG A 182 -14.91 -18.42 9.44
CA ARG A 182 -15.83 -17.31 9.17
C ARG A 182 -15.48 -16.03 9.94
N TRP A 183 -15.18 -16.15 11.25
CA TRP A 183 -14.86 -14.99 12.07
C TRP A 183 -13.60 -14.25 11.59
N GLN A 184 -12.59 -14.96 11.05
CA GLN A 184 -11.39 -14.34 10.50
C GLN A 184 -11.70 -13.58 9.19
N ARG A 185 -12.58 -14.13 8.33
CA ARG A 185 -13.04 -13.40 7.13
C ARG A 185 -13.82 -12.14 7.49
N GLU A 186 -14.70 -12.21 8.52
CA GLU A 186 -15.39 -11.02 9.01
C GLU A 186 -14.42 -9.99 9.57
N LEU A 187 -13.40 -10.42 10.32
CA LEU A 187 -12.35 -9.52 10.81
C LEU A 187 -11.55 -8.91 9.67
N ALA A 188 -11.28 -9.65 8.58
CA ALA A 188 -10.66 -9.10 7.37
C ALA A 188 -11.51 -7.97 6.76
N ASN A 189 -12.84 -8.16 6.67
CA ASN A 189 -13.77 -7.13 6.19
C ASN A 189 -13.70 -5.86 7.05
N VAL A 190 -13.69 -6.01 8.38
CA VAL A 190 -13.54 -4.88 9.31
C VAL A 190 -12.16 -4.21 9.19
N CYS A 191 -11.09 -4.99 9.02
CA CYS A 191 -9.75 -4.44 8.83
C CYS A 191 -9.65 -3.61 7.53
N LEU A 192 -10.22 -4.07 6.42
CA LEU A 192 -10.24 -3.29 5.18
C LEU A 192 -11.07 -2.03 5.32
N ALA A 193 -12.24 -2.12 5.96
CA ALA A 193 -13.07 -0.96 6.27
C ALA A 193 -12.34 0.06 7.15
N GLY A 194 -11.63 -0.41 8.18
CA GLY A 194 -10.80 0.43 9.05
C GLY A 194 -9.66 1.09 8.30
N ALA A 195 -8.97 0.36 7.40
CA ALA A 195 -7.93 0.94 6.55
C ALA A 195 -8.48 2.07 5.67
N ALA A 196 -9.67 1.88 5.07
CA ALA A 196 -10.36 2.90 4.29
C ALA A 196 -10.82 4.09 5.15
N ALA A 197 -11.16 3.86 6.42
CA ALA A 197 -11.52 4.91 7.36
C ALA A 197 -10.32 5.70 7.91
N VAL A 198 -9.12 5.12 7.92
CA VAL A 198 -7.87 5.86 8.19
C VAL A 198 -7.47 6.70 6.99
N LYS A 199 -7.49 6.11 5.81
CA LYS A 199 -7.22 6.78 4.52
C LYS A 199 -8.09 6.14 3.44
N ILE A 200 -8.78 6.94 2.63
CA ILE A 200 -9.83 6.46 1.74
C ILE A 200 -9.35 5.50 0.63
N TYR A 201 -8.11 5.65 0.17
CA TYR A 201 -7.62 4.92 -1.00
C TYR A 201 -7.42 3.40 -0.80
N PRO A 202 -7.19 2.80 0.40
CA PRO A 202 -7.29 1.36 0.59
C PRO A 202 -8.64 0.76 0.20
N ALA A 203 -9.70 1.58 0.06
CA ALA A 203 -10.99 1.12 -0.47
C ALA A 203 -10.87 0.51 -1.89
N LEU A 204 -9.83 0.82 -2.67
CA LEU A 204 -9.60 0.16 -3.96
C LEU A 204 -9.42 -1.37 -3.81
N LEU A 205 -8.98 -1.86 -2.64
CA LEU A 205 -8.87 -3.29 -2.36
C LEU A 205 -10.23 -4.02 -2.32
N LEU A 206 -11.36 -3.31 -2.27
CA LEU A 206 -12.69 -3.88 -2.42
C LEU A 206 -12.85 -4.66 -3.74
N ILE A 207 -12.03 -4.32 -4.75
CA ILE A 207 -12.01 -5.01 -6.03
C ILE A 207 -11.66 -6.52 -5.90
N PHE A 208 -10.94 -6.93 -4.85
CA PHE A 208 -10.67 -8.34 -4.58
C PHE A 208 -11.95 -9.13 -4.35
N PHE A 209 -12.95 -8.54 -3.67
CA PHE A 209 -14.25 -9.19 -3.49
C PHE A 209 -14.99 -9.35 -4.82
N ILE A 210 -14.88 -8.36 -5.72
CA ILE A 210 -15.47 -8.45 -7.08
C ILE A 210 -14.75 -9.55 -7.87
N LYS A 211 -13.41 -9.55 -7.87
CA LYS A 211 -12.56 -10.55 -8.51
C LYS A 211 -12.93 -11.97 -8.05
N ASP A 212 -13.12 -12.18 -6.75
CA ASP A 212 -13.38 -13.49 -6.16
C ASP A 212 -14.90 -13.78 -6.00
N ARG A 213 -15.78 -12.93 -6.59
CA ARG A 213 -17.26 -13.03 -6.58
C ARG A 213 -17.87 -13.07 -5.17
N ARG A 214 -17.21 -12.42 -4.20
CA ARG A 214 -17.63 -12.37 -2.79
C ARG A 214 -18.47 -11.11 -2.52
N PHE A 215 -19.59 -10.96 -3.22
CA PHE A 215 -20.41 -9.74 -3.18
C PHE A 215 -21.00 -9.43 -1.80
N LEU A 216 -21.31 -10.47 -1.00
CA LEU A 216 -21.79 -10.26 0.37
C LEU A 216 -20.70 -9.64 1.26
N ASP A 217 -19.44 -10.09 1.14
CA ASP A 217 -18.32 -9.51 1.88
C ASP A 217 -18.01 -8.07 1.40
N LEU A 218 -18.16 -7.79 0.10
CA LEU A 218 -18.11 -6.45 -0.46
C LEU A 218 -19.12 -5.52 0.22
N LEU A 219 -20.40 -5.95 0.26
CA LEU A 219 -21.48 -5.14 0.85
C LEU A 219 -21.27 -4.91 2.34
N LYS A 220 -20.86 -5.93 3.09
CA LYS A 220 -20.51 -5.79 4.52
C LYS A 220 -19.36 -4.83 4.73
N THR A 221 -18.28 -4.94 3.95
CA THR A 221 -17.13 -4.07 4.07
C THR A 221 -17.49 -2.62 3.75
N LEU A 222 -18.33 -2.37 2.74
CA LEU A 222 -18.86 -1.05 2.46
C LEU A 222 -19.67 -0.50 3.65
N LEU A 223 -20.55 -1.30 4.23
CA LEU A 223 -21.32 -0.91 5.42
C LEU A 223 -20.42 -0.58 6.60
N TYR A 224 -19.42 -1.43 6.89
CA TYR A 224 -18.46 -1.17 7.95
C TYR A 224 -17.64 0.10 7.66
N SER A 225 -17.26 0.34 6.40
CA SER A 225 -16.55 1.58 6.02
C SER A 225 -17.40 2.82 6.28
N VAL A 226 -18.68 2.80 5.91
CA VAL A 226 -19.61 3.89 6.19
C VAL A 226 -19.71 4.14 7.69
N ILE A 227 -19.87 3.09 8.49
CA ILE A 227 -19.95 3.22 9.96
C ILE A 227 -18.65 3.82 10.52
N LEU A 228 -17.49 3.28 10.14
CA LEU A 228 -16.20 3.71 10.69
C LEU A 228 -15.78 5.11 10.21
N ILE A 229 -16.20 5.53 9.02
CA ILE A 229 -15.92 6.88 8.50
C ILE A 229 -16.84 7.92 9.17
N PHE A 230 -18.13 7.64 9.27
CA PHE A 230 -19.13 8.66 9.62
C PHE A 230 -19.49 8.66 11.11
N LEU A 231 -19.62 7.49 11.76
CA LEU A 231 -20.05 7.45 13.17
C LEU A 231 -19.14 8.25 14.11
N PRO A 232 -17.79 8.25 13.96
CA PRO A 232 -16.93 9.01 14.84
C PRO A 232 -17.08 10.53 14.75
N PHE A 233 -17.75 11.09 13.72
CA PHE A 233 -18.09 12.51 13.67
C PHE A 233 -18.97 12.95 14.84
N LEU A 234 -19.77 12.04 15.39
CA LEU A 234 -20.61 12.34 16.55
C LEU A 234 -19.80 12.67 17.82
N LEU A 235 -18.51 12.30 17.85
CA LEU A 235 -17.60 12.58 18.96
C LEU A 235 -16.88 13.93 18.83
N ILE A 236 -17.03 14.63 17.70
CA ILE A 236 -16.31 15.87 17.40
C ILE A 236 -17.31 17.04 17.40
N LYS A 237 -16.90 18.18 17.95
CA LYS A 237 -17.69 19.42 17.90
C LYS A 237 -18.07 19.75 16.45
N GLY A 238 -19.32 20.01 16.18
CA GLY A 238 -19.86 20.25 14.83
C GLY A 238 -20.45 19.02 14.14
N GLY A 239 -20.16 17.81 14.64
CA GLY A 239 -20.78 16.58 14.14
C GLY A 239 -20.62 16.42 12.63
N PHE A 240 -21.69 16.01 11.95
CA PHE A 240 -21.70 15.79 10.49
C PHE A 240 -21.52 17.06 9.63
N ALA A 241 -21.66 18.26 10.18
CA ALA A 241 -21.35 19.50 9.46
C ALA A 241 -19.88 19.57 9.03
N ASN A 242 -18.99 18.89 9.77
CA ASN A 242 -17.57 18.79 9.44
C ASN A 242 -17.27 18.04 8.13
N ILE A 243 -18.21 17.28 7.57
CA ILE A 243 -18.03 16.63 6.26
C ILE A 243 -17.78 17.68 5.17
N LYS A 244 -18.50 18.81 5.22
CA LYS A 244 -18.29 19.93 4.30
C LYS A 244 -16.89 20.54 4.50
N GLU A 245 -16.47 20.70 5.76
CA GLU A 245 -15.15 21.26 6.06
C GLU A 245 -14.01 20.34 5.60
N ILE A 246 -14.13 19.03 5.80
CA ILE A 246 -13.15 18.07 5.24
C ILE A 246 -13.07 18.19 3.72
N TRP A 247 -14.20 18.30 3.03
CA TRP A 247 -14.21 18.46 1.59
C TRP A 247 -13.53 19.77 1.16
N ASN A 248 -13.78 20.86 1.86
CA ASN A 248 -13.14 22.14 1.61
C ASN A 248 -11.63 22.05 1.83
N ASN A 249 -11.20 21.49 2.95
CA ASN A 249 -9.78 21.28 3.29
C ASN A 249 -9.09 20.39 2.27
N PHE A 250 -9.73 19.29 1.86
CA PHE A 250 -9.20 18.37 0.85
C PHE A 250 -9.06 19.04 -0.53
N THR A 251 -10.03 19.84 -0.95
CA THR A 251 -9.97 20.56 -2.24
C THR A 251 -8.90 21.64 -2.21
N HIS A 252 -8.76 22.34 -1.08
CA HIS A 252 -7.73 23.34 -0.87
C HIS A 252 -6.33 22.71 -0.91
N PHE A 253 -6.12 21.65 -0.16
CA PHE A 253 -4.86 20.89 -0.14
C PHE A 253 -4.45 20.37 -1.53
N ASN A 254 -5.39 19.81 -2.30
CA ASN A 254 -5.10 19.32 -3.65
C ASN A 254 -5.00 20.42 -4.71
N GLY A 255 -5.55 21.59 -4.46
CA GLY A 255 -5.58 22.72 -5.40
C GLY A 255 -4.42 23.71 -5.27
N GLY A 256 -3.75 23.73 -4.10
CA GLY A 256 -2.76 24.76 -3.72
C GLY A 256 -1.36 24.21 -3.47
N GLU A 257 -0.87 24.43 -2.27
CA GLU A 257 0.51 24.20 -1.83
C GLU A 257 1.03 22.74 -2.01
N GLY A 258 0.13 21.74 -2.05
CA GLY A 258 0.52 20.35 -2.29
C GLY A 258 1.06 20.07 -3.70
N ARG A 259 0.77 20.95 -4.68
CA ARG A 259 1.25 20.78 -6.07
C ARG A 259 2.68 21.25 -6.29
N ASP A 260 3.17 22.19 -5.49
CA ASP A 260 4.53 22.73 -5.64
C ASP A 260 5.63 21.73 -5.22
N ALA A 261 5.26 20.65 -4.54
CA ALA A 261 6.18 19.57 -4.20
C ALA A 261 6.38 18.54 -5.33
N SER A 262 6.38 18.98 -6.59
CA SER A 262 6.40 18.10 -7.78
C SER A 262 7.54 17.07 -7.77
N TRP A 263 8.73 17.44 -7.29
CA TRP A 263 9.88 16.53 -7.22
C TRP A 263 9.74 15.43 -6.18
N ASN A 264 9.11 15.72 -5.04
CA ASN A 264 8.90 14.77 -3.94
C ASN A 264 7.64 13.92 -4.12
N ASN A 265 6.77 14.30 -5.06
CA ASN A 265 5.56 13.56 -5.37
C ASN A 265 5.87 12.35 -6.26
N ILE A 266 5.69 11.14 -5.70
CA ILE A 266 5.89 9.87 -6.41
C ILE A 266 4.62 9.40 -7.14
N GLY A 267 3.48 10.05 -6.96
CA GLY A 267 2.23 9.73 -7.64
C GLY A 267 2.26 10.03 -9.15
N PHE A 268 1.23 9.61 -9.84
CA PHE A 268 1.07 9.88 -11.29
C PHE A 268 0.98 11.37 -11.61
N ASP A 269 0.43 12.18 -10.71
CA ASP A 269 0.41 13.63 -10.87
C ASP A 269 1.83 14.21 -10.87
N GLY A 270 2.68 13.77 -9.93
CA GLY A 270 4.08 14.16 -9.89
C GLY A 270 4.87 13.67 -11.10
N LEU A 271 4.59 12.47 -11.62
CA LEU A 271 5.21 11.96 -12.87
C LEU A 271 4.81 12.81 -14.07
N ALA A 272 3.52 13.11 -14.20
CA ALA A 272 2.99 13.95 -15.26
C ALA A 272 3.61 15.37 -15.23
N SER A 273 3.75 15.94 -14.05
CA SER A 273 4.40 17.23 -13.83
C SER A 273 5.87 17.22 -14.29
N LYS A 274 6.64 16.19 -13.90
CA LYS A 274 8.05 16.04 -14.32
C LYS A 274 8.19 15.90 -15.84
N ILE A 275 7.32 15.10 -16.47
CA ILE A 275 7.31 14.93 -17.93
C ILE A 275 6.95 16.26 -18.62
N ALA A 276 5.93 16.95 -18.16
CA ALA A 276 5.51 18.24 -18.72
C ALA A 276 6.60 19.31 -18.61
N THR A 277 7.30 19.33 -17.47
CA THR A 277 8.44 20.23 -17.24
C THR A 277 9.61 19.88 -18.16
N LEU A 278 9.95 18.61 -18.31
CA LEU A 278 11.04 18.15 -19.19
C LEU A 278 10.78 18.50 -20.65
N LEU A 279 9.52 18.41 -21.09
CA LEU A 279 9.11 18.72 -22.46
C LEU A 279 8.80 20.21 -22.68
N HIS A 280 8.86 21.05 -21.64
CA HIS A 280 8.45 22.46 -21.67
C HIS A 280 6.99 22.68 -22.13
N LEU A 281 6.09 21.73 -21.83
CA LEU A 281 4.68 21.73 -22.23
C LEU A 281 3.74 21.68 -21.00
N PRO A 282 3.49 22.79 -20.30
CA PRO A 282 2.70 22.79 -19.06
C PRO A 282 1.27 22.27 -19.22
N VAL A 283 0.65 22.46 -20.40
CA VAL A 283 -0.70 21.94 -20.70
C VAL A 283 -0.74 20.40 -20.64
N LEU A 284 0.38 19.75 -20.97
CA LEU A 284 0.50 18.29 -20.98
C LEU A 284 0.35 17.69 -19.56
N HIS A 285 0.71 18.42 -18.50
CA HIS A 285 0.57 17.96 -17.11
C HIS A 285 -0.86 17.50 -16.80
N SER A 286 -1.87 18.34 -17.04
CA SER A 286 -3.26 18.01 -16.71
C SER A 286 -3.78 16.80 -17.50
N ILE A 287 -3.37 16.67 -18.75
CA ILE A 287 -3.78 15.56 -19.62
C ILE A 287 -3.14 14.26 -19.15
N LEU A 288 -1.83 14.25 -18.95
CA LEU A 288 -1.09 13.07 -18.51
C LEU A 288 -1.51 12.63 -17.10
N SER A 289 -1.70 13.58 -16.17
CA SER A 289 -2.13 13.27 -14.81
C SER A 289 -3.47 12.52 -14.82
N LYS A 290 -4.47 13.01 -15.55
CA LYS A 290 -5.76 12.35 -15.70
C LYS A 290 -5.63 10.98 -16.37
N LEU A 291 -4.88 10.91 -17.49
CA LEU A 291 -4.68 9.67 -18.23
C LEU A 291 -4.02 8.58 -17.37
N PHE A 292 -2.93 8.90 -16.68
CA PHE A 292 -2.23 7.93 -15.85
C PHE A 292 -3.08 7.49 -14.64
N ARG A 293 -3.73 8.44 -13.95
CA ARG A 293 -4.55 8.14 -12.77
C ARG A 293 -5.76 7.28 -13.13
N PHE A 294 -6.62 7.74 -14.01
CA PHE A 294 -7.85 7.00 -14.34
C PHE A 294 -7.57 5.79 -15.23
N GLY A 295 -6.60 5.90 -16.16
CA GLY A 295 -6.17 4.78 -16.97
C GLY A 295 -5.65 3.61 -16.13
N SER A 296 -4.84 3.87 -15.09
CA SER A 296 -4.34 2.82 -14.20
C SER A 296 -5.46 2.11 -13.45
N ILE A 297 -6.48 2.83 -12.98
CA ILE A 297 -7.65 2.21 -12.32
C ILE A 297 -8.37 1.27 -13.30
N ILE A 298 -8.67 1.74 -14.51
CA ILE A 298 -9.37 0.93 -15.52
C ILE A 298 -8.56 -0.32 -15.85
N VAL A 299 -7.26 -0.17 -16.11
CA VAL A 299 -6.38 -1.31 -16.43
C VAL A 299 -6.29 -2.28 -15.24
N THR A 300 -6.22 -1.78 -14.00
CA THR A 300 -6.22 -2.62 -12.79
C THR A 300 -7.51 -3.43 -12.68
N ILE A 301 -8.67 -2.79 -12.86
CA ILE A 301 -9.97 -3.47 -12.82
C ILE A 301 -10.02 -4.58 -13.88
N VAL A 302 -9.66 -4.27 -15.12
CA VAL A 302 -9.64 -5.24 -16.22
C VAL A 302 -8.67 -6.39 -15.94
N ALA A 303 -7.43 -6.09 -15.53
CA ALA A 303 -6.43 -7.10 -15.21
C ALA A 303 -6.89 -8.05 -14.09
N LEU A 304 -7.53 -7.52 -13.03
CA LEU A 304 -8.04 -8.32 -11.92
C LEU A 304 -9.25 -9.17 -12.33
N CYS A 305 -10.17 -8.63 -13.12
CA CYS A 305 -11.31 -9.39 -13.62
C CYS A 305 -10.86 -10.56 -14.51
N LEU A 306 -9.88 -10.31 -15.39
CA LEU A 306 -9.31 -11.35 -16.25
C LEU A 306 -8.49 -12.39 -15.48
N SER A 307 -7.89 -11.99 -14.35
CA SER A 307 -7.06 -12.86 -13.51
C SER A 307 -7.82 -13.64 -12.44
N HIS A 308 -9.15 -13.78 -12.56
CA HIS A 308 -9.97 -14.50 -11.57
C HIS A 308 -9.45 -15.90 -11.26
N ASN A 309 -9.00 -16.64 -12.28
CA ASN A 309 -8.42 -17.98 -12.14
C ASN A 309 -6.89 -17.99 -12.11
N SER A 310 -6.25 -16.85 -11.90
CA SER A 310 -4.80 -16.73 -11.87
C SER A 310 -4.19 -17.52 -10.72
N LYS A 311 -3.11 -18.24 -11.00
CA LYS A 311 -2.26 -18.89 -10.01
C LYS A 311 -1.27 -17.91 -9.37
N GLN A 312 -1.09 -16.73 -9.94
CA GLN A 312 -0.19 -15.71 -9.44
C GLN A 312 -0.77 -15.04 -8.18
N LYS A 313 0.02 -14.99 -7.13
CA LYS A 313 -0.40 -14.46 -5.81
C LYS A 313 0.04 -13.03 -5.59
N MET A 314 1.23 -12.65 -6.06
CA MET A 314 1.83 -11.33 -5.82
C MET A 314 1.25 -10.27 -6.74
N GLN A 315 1.14 -10.54 -8.03
CA GLN A 315 0.81 -9.55 -9.06
C GLN A 315 -0.54 -8.86 -8.82
N PRO A 316 -1.65 -9.56 -8.51
CA PRO A 316 -2.92 -8.89 -8.19
C PRO A 316 -2.77 -7.92 -7.01
N VAL A 317 -2.06 -8.32 -5.95
CA VAL A 317 -1.82 -7.49 -4.77
C VAL A 317 -0.95 -6.29 -5.14
N LEU A 318 0.15 -6.53 -5.86
CA LEU A 318 1.11 -5.50 -6.27
C LEU A 318 0.45 -4.41 -7.13
N ILE A 319 -0.27 -4.80 -8.21
CA ILE A 319 -0.88 -3.81 -9.10
C ILE A 319 -1.96 -2.99 -8.38
N THR A 320 -2.73 -3.61 -7.50
CA THR A 320 -3.78 -2.89 -6.76
C THR A 320 -3.18 -1.90 -5.77
N LEU A 321 -2.18 -2.32 -4.98
CA LEU A 321 -1.50 -1.44 -4.03
C LEU A 321 -0.79 -0.29 -4.75
N LEU A 322 -0.04 -0.56 -5.81
CA LEU A 322 0.64 0.49 -6.57
C LEU A 322 -0.34 1.43 -7.26
N THR A 323 -1.45 0.92 -7.80
CA THR A 323 -2.46 1.77 -8.43
C THR A 323 -3.01 2.79 -7.44
N TYR A 324 -3.39 2.39 -6.23
CA TYR A 324 -3.92 3.35 -5.28
C TYR A 324 -2.84 4.31 -4.73
N GLU A 325 -1.59 3.85 -4.56
CA GLU A 325 -0.49 4.70 -4.11
C GLU A 325 -0.12 5.76 -5.14
N LEU A 326 -0.07 5.39 -6.41
CA LEU A 326 0.26 6.29 -7.50
C LEU A 326 -0.92 7.16 -7.95
N PHE A 327 -2.16 6.76 -7.67
CA PHE A 327 -3.37 7.50 -8.06
C PHE A 327 -3.53 8.82 -7.29
N GLN A 328 -3.01 8.92 -6.08
CA GLN A 328 -3.15 10.11 -5.24
C GLN A 328 -2.60 11.36 -5.95
N GLY A 329 -3.26 12.52 -5.75
CA GLY A 329 -2.77 13.80 -6.29
C GLY A 329 -1.40 14.15 -5.72
N VAL A 330 -1.23 13.95 -4.41
CA VAL A 330 0.05 14.09 -3.71
C VAL A 330 0.36 12.76 -3.01
N SER A 331 1.45 12.12 -3.39
CA SER A 331 1.92 10.88 -2.81
C SER A 331 3.42 10.99 -2.49
N TYR A 332 3.80 10.74 -1.26
CA TYR A 332 5.19 10.77 -0.82
C TYR A 332 5.74 9.34 -0.71
N ALA A 333 7.06 9.20 -0.72
CA ALA A 333 7.71 7.89 -0.70
C ALA A 333 7.36 7.00 0.51
N TYR A 334 6.95 7.57 1.64
CA TYR A 334 6.50 6.78 2.79
C TYR A 334 5.18 6.02 2.51
N THR A 335 4.40 6.42 1.51
CA THR A 335 3.19 5.68 1.12
C THR A 335 3.53 4.29 0.57
N LEU A 336 4.72 4.12 -0.03
CA LEU A 336 5.21 2.83 -0.50
C LEU A 336 5.42 1.79 0.63
N VAL A 337 5.13 2.13 1.88
CA VAL A 337 5.14 1.20 3.02
C VAL A 337 4.26 -0.04 2.78
N PHE A 338 3.19 0.09 2.02
CA PHE A 338 2.32 -1.04 1.67
C PHE A 338 3.02 -2.11 0.82
N LEU A 339 4.11 -1.77 0.14
CA LEU A 339 4.90 -2.73 -0.64
C LEU A 339 5.59 -3.82 0.21
N ILE A 340 5.62 -3.67 1.53
CA ILE A 340 6.00 -4.77 2.45
C ILE A 340 5.17 -6.03 2.13
N ILE A 341 3.90 -5.87 1.79
CA ILE A 341 2.98 -6.99 1.53
C ILE A 341 3.40 -7.78 0.28
N PRO A 342 3.47 -7.18 -0.93
CA PRO A 342 3.92 -7.91 -2.12
C PRO A 342 5.38 -8.35 -2.04
N ILE A 343 6.26 -7.64 -1.33
CA ILE A 343 7.64 -8.08 -1.07
C ILE A 343 7.65 -9.41 -0.29
N ILE A 344 6.86 -9.53 0.77
CA ILE A 344 6.75 -10.77 1.54
C ILE A 344 6.21 -11.90 0.65
N ILE A 345 5.14 -11.64 -0.13
CA ILE A 345 4.55 -12.63 -1.04
C ILE A 345 5.58 -13.06 -2.11
N TYR A 346 6.33 -12.11 -2.67
CA TYR A 346 7.42 -12.39 -3.61
C TYR A 346 8.49 -13.29 -3.00
N LEU A 347 8.97 -12.98 -1.80
CA LEU A 347 10.01 -13.75 -1.13
C LEU A 347 9.55 -15.16 -0.74
N VAL A 348 8.29 -15.32 -0.33
CA VAL A 348 7.69 -16.63 -0.01
C VAL A 348 7.60 -17.52 -1.24
N ASN A 349 7.20 -16.95 -2.39
CA ASN A 349 7.04 -17.68 -3.64
C ASN A 349 8.25 -17.51 -4.59
N PHE A 350 9.40 -17.09 -4.07
CA PHE A 350 10.57 -16.71 -4.87
C PHE A 350 10.98 -17.78 -5.89
N GLU A 351 10.94 -19.06 -5.50
CA GLU A 351 11.36 -20.16 -6.38
C GLU A 351 10.40 -20.42 -7.56
N GLU A 352 9.15 -19.97 -7.46
CA GLU A 352 8.15 -20.11 -8.51
C GLU A 352 8.42 -19.15 -9.70
N TYR A 353 9.22 -18.09 -9.49
CA TYR A 353 9.51 -17.10 -10.54
C TYR A 353 10.64 -17.54 -11.46
N SER A 354 10.52 -17.21 -12.75
CA SER A 354 11.61 -17.33 -13.71
C SER A 354 12.83 -16.49 -13.31
N LYS A 355 14.02 -16.83 -13.78
CA LYS A 355 15.26 -16.08 -13.48
C LYS A 355 15.11 -14.58 -13.84
N LEU A 356 14.49 -14.27 -14.97
CA LEU A 356 14.27 -12.89 -15.40
C LEU A 356 13.33 -12.14 -14.46
N ASN A 357 12.21 -12.77 -14.05
CA ASN A 357 11.26 -12.17 -13.10
C ASN A 357 11.90 -11.99 -11.71
N LYS A 358 12.72 -12.93 -11.25
CA LYS A 358 13.49 -12.80 -9.99
C LYS A 358 14.36 -11.54 -10.02
N ILE A 359 15.12 -11.34 -11.09
CA ILE A 359 15.98 -10.16 -11.24
C ILE A 359 15.13 -8.89 -11.32
N TYR A 360 14.12 -8.86 -12.19
CA TYR A 360 13.32 -7.67 -12.43
C TYR A 360 12.63 -7.18 -11.16
N TYR A 361 11.80 -8.03 -10.53
CA TYR A 361 11.09 -7.68 -9.30
C TYR A 361 12.06 -7.36 -8.16
N GLY A 362 13.12 -8.17 -8.00
CA GLY A 362 14.12 -7.95 -6.98
C GLY A 362 14.84 -6.61 -7.12
N THR A 363 15.24 -6.22 -8.31
CA THR A 363 15.90 -4.93 -8.58
C THR A 363 14.96 -3.76 -8.30
N CYS A 364 13.71 -3.80 -8.78
CA CYS A 364 12.77 -2.72 -8.53
C CYS A 364 12.45 -2.56 -7.04
N PHE A 365 12.24 -3.66 -6.30
CA PHE A 365 12.03 -3.60 -4.85
C PHE A 365 13.27 -3.10 -4.11
N ALA A 366 14.47 -3.48 -4.55
CA ALA A 366 15.72 -3.00 -3.97
C ALA A 366 15.90 -1.49 -4.17
N VAL A 367 15.58 -0.96 -5.36
CA VAL A 367 15.63 0.49 -5.63
C VAL A 367 14.64 1.26 -4.74
N ILE A 368 13.44 0.74 -4.53
CA ILE A 368 12.45 1.37 -3.64
C ILE A 368 12.90 1.30 -2.17
N ALA A 369 13.65 0.27 -1.79
CA ALA A 369 14.19 0.14 -0.44
C ALA A 369 15.34 1.11 -0.14
N LEU A 370 15.92 1.76 -1.16
CA LEU A 370 16.96 2.77 -0.96
C LEU A 370 16.40 3.99 -0.21
N PRO A 371 17.22 4.65 0.63
CA PRO A 371 16.78 5.80 1.41
C PRO A 371 16.46 6.98 0.49
N VAL A 372 15.19 7.27 0.38
CA VAL A 372 14.63 8.38 -0.38
C VAL A 372 14.93 9.73 0.27
N MET A 373 15.59 9.71 1.42
CA MET A 373 15.85 10.86 2.29
C MET A 373 17.01 11.75 1.84
N ALA A 374 17.74 11.36 0.81
CA ALA A 374 19.02 12.01 0.48
C ALA A 374 18.92 13.24 -0.43
N GLY A 375 17.75 13.83 -0.64
CA GLY A 375 17.63 15.10 -1.38
C GLY A 375 17.98 15.07 -2.87
N LEU A 376 18.59 14.00 -3.34
CA LEU A 376 18.94 13.77 -4.74
C LEU A 376 17.91 12.83 -5.34
N ASN A 377 17.36 13.11 -6.49
CA ASN A 377 16.59 12.33 -7.46
C ASN A 377 16.17 10.87 -7.14
N PHE A 378 16.38 10.37 -5.90
CA PHE A 378 15.97 9.04 -5.45
C PHE A 378 14.46 8.88 -5.47
N PHE A 379 13.70 9.96 -5.24
CA PHE A 379 12.25 9.96 -5.43
C PHE A 379 11.88 9.58 -6.86
N LEU A 380 12.62 10.07 -7.85
CA LEU A 380 12.41 9.70 -9.25
C LEU A 380 12.69 8.22 -9.48
N PHE A 381 13.78 7.67 -8.95
CA PHE A 381 14.09 6.25 -9.10
C PHE A 381 13.07 5.36 -8.40
N ALA A 382 12.63 5.71 -7.20
CA ALA A 382 11.55 4.99 -6.50
C ALA A 382 10.23 5.07 -7.30
N GLN A 383 9.89 6.25 -7.84
CA GLN A 383 8.71 6.44 -8.68
C GLN A 383 8.78 5.61 -9.96
N LEU A 384 9.89 5.66 -10.69
CA LEU A 384 10.10 4.89 -11.91
C LEU A 384 10.04 3.38 -11.62
N SER A 385 10.67 2.93 -10.53
CA SER A 385 10.61 1.52 -10.12
C SER A 385 9.18 1.09 -9.76
N ALA A 386 8.40 1.93 -9.09
CA ALA A 386 7.00 1.65 -8.79
C ALA A 386 6.16 1.54 -10.07
N VAL A 387 6.36 2.45 -11.03
CA VAL A 387 5.69 2.39 -12.36
C VAL A 387 6.14 1.16 -13.14
N CYS A 388 7.43 0.82 -13.15
CA CYS A 388 7.95 -0.39 -13.76
C CYS A 388 7.33 -1.66 -13.17
N LEU A 389 7.19 -1.73 -11.83
CA LEU A 389 6.53 -2.84 -11.15
C LEU A 389 5.06 -2.95 -11.52
N LEU A 390 4.35 -1.82 -11.61
CA LEU A 390 2.95 -1.76 -12.00
C LEU A 390 2.75 -2.29 -13.43
N VAL A 391 3.51 -1.76 -14.38
CA VAL A 391 3.45 -2.18 -15.80
C VAL A 391 3.80 -3.65 -15.95
N LYS A 392 4.86 -4.12 -15.27
CA LYS A 392 5.25 -5.52 -15.30
C LYS A 392 4.19 -6.44 -14.71
N GLY A 393 3.56 -6.01 -13.62
CA GLY A 393 2.44 -6.74 -13.00
C GLY A 393 1.27 -6.93 -13.98
N TYR A 394 0.89 -5.89 -14.72
CA TYR A 394 -0.11 -5.99 -15.79
C TYR A 394 0.31 -6.96 -16.90
N ILE A 395 1.54 -6.82 -17.41
CA ILE A 395 2.04 -7.71 -18.47
C ILE A 395 1.99 -9.17 -18.03
N ASP A 396 2.39 -9.48 -16.81
CA ASP A 396 2.42 -10.86 -16.31
C ASP A 396 1.00 -11.44 -16.16
N LEU A 397 0.05 -10.67 -15.67
CA LEU A 397 -1.36 -11.10 -15.56
C LEU A 397 -2.02 -11.30 -16.93
N PHE A 398 -1.80 -10.39 -17.90
CA PHE A 398 -2.35 -10.54 -19.24
C PHE A 398 -1.74 -11.72 -19.99
N LYS A 399 -0.43 -11.98 -19.83
CA LYS A 399 0.22 -13.18 -20.39
C LYS A 399 -0.36 -14.47 -19.83
N GLU A 400 -0.52 -14.55 -18.49
CA GLU A 400 -1.12 -15.71 -17.85
C GLU A 400 -2.56 -15.94 -18.34
N TYR A 401 -3.39 -14.88 -18.40
CA TYR A 401 -4.74 -14.97 -18.95
C TYR A 401 -4.75 -15.54 -20.38
N SER A 402 -3.85 -15.04 -21.22
CA SER A 402 -3.74 -15.51 -22.61
C SER A 402 -3.36 -16.99 -22.68
N THR A 403 -2.49 -17.46 -21.79
CA THR A 403 -2.08 -18.87 -21.70
C THR A 403 -3.26 -19.75 -21.25
N LEU A 404 -3.93 -19.37 -20.16
CA LEU A 404 -5.10 -20.11 -19.64
C LEU A 404 -6.24 -20.19 -20.66
N LYS A 405 -6.45 -19.14 -21.45
CA LYS A 405 -7.45 -19.14 -22.53
C LYS A 405 -7.11 -20.13 -23.65
N LYS A 406 -5.81 -20.26 -24.00
CA LYS A 406 -5.34 -21.24 -24.99
C LYS A 406 -5.51 -22.67 -24.47
N GLU A 407 -5.11 -22.93 -23.21
CA GLU A 407 -5.27 -24.25 -22.58
C GLU A 407 -6.73 -24.70 -22.58
N LYS A 408 -7.66 -23.83 -22.18
CA LYS A 408 -9.10 -24.14 -22.21
C LYS A 408 -9.64 -24.44 -23.61
N LYS A 409 -9.11 -23.78 -24.66
CA LYS A 409 -9.52 -24.07 -26.05
C LYS A 409 -9.02 -25.44 -26.53
N LEU A 410 -7.88 -25.88 -26.01
CA LEU A 410 -7.32 -27.21 -26.33
C LEU A 410 -8.01 -28.36 -25.57
N GLU A 411 -8.53 -28.05 -24.36
CA GLU A 411 -9.25 -29.03 -23.51
C GLU A 411 -10.73 -29.20 -23.92
N THR A 412 -11.30 -28.27 -24.73
CA THR A 412 -12.65 -28.45 -25.26
C THR A 412 -12.53 -29.42 -26.44
N PRO A 413 -12.92 -30.71 -26.30
CA PRO A 413 -12.81 -31.67 -27.39
C PRO A 413 -13.70 -31.19 -28.55
N GLN A 414 -13.31 -31.55 -29.78
CA GLN A 414 -14.14 -31.49 -30.98
C GLN A 414 -15.34 -32.47 -30.86
N THR A 415 -16.15 -32.29 -29.82
CA THR A 415 -17.28 -33.18 -29.51
C THR A 415 -18.47 -32.88 -30.43
N ASN A 416 -18.43 -31.86 -31.27
CA ASN A 416 -19.53 -31.53 -32.16
C ASN A 416 -19.43 -32.19 -33.54
N GLU A 417 -18.27 -32.58 -34.04
CA GLU A 417 -18.18 -33.25 -35.34
C GLU A 417 -18.56 -34.73 -35.28
N GLN A 418 -18.32 -35.41 -34.16
CA GLN A 418 -18.69 -36.83 -34.02
C GLN A 418 -20.18 -37.11 -33.70
N THR A 419 -20.91 -36.08 -33.27
CA THR A 419 -22.34 -36.21 -32.97
C THR A 419 -23.21 -35.94 -34.20
N GLU A 420 -22.76 -35.08 -35.10
CA GLU A 420 -23.43 -34.84 -36.38
C GLU A 420 -23.25 -36.02 -37.36
N ASP A 421 -22.04 -36.60 -37.46
CA ASP A 421 -21.78 -37.80 -38.28
C ASP A 421 -22.54 -39.03 -37.79
N LYS A 422 -22.82 -39.16 -36.48
CA LYS A 422 -23.65 -40.25 -35.96
C LYS A 422 -25.12 -40.01 -36.16
N ALA A 423 -25.59 -38.78 -36.17
CA ALA A 423 -27.00 -38.45 -36.41
C ALA A 423 -27.35 -38.68 -37.90
N GLU A 424 -26.48 -38.25 -38.83
CA GLU A 424 -26.71 -38.52 -40.28
C GLU A 424 -26.62 -40.00 -40.63
N THR A 425 -25.79 -40.79 -39.92
CA THR A 425 -25.69 -42.23 -40.17
C THR A 425 -26.91 -42.99 -39.63
N ILE A 426 -27.59 -42.50 -38.60
CA ILE A 426 -28.81 -43.11 -38.05
C ILE A 426 -30.04 -42.74 -38.92
N GLU A 427 -30.15 -41.49 -39.39
CA GLU A 427 -31.25 -41.08 -40.29
C GLU A 427 -31.20 -41.78 -41.65
N SER A 428 -29.97 -42.03 -42.19
CA SER A 428 -29.84 -42.79 -43.43
C SER A 428 -30.14 -44.29 -43.31
N ALA A 429 -30.01 -44.87 -42.09
CA ALA A 429 -30.35 -46.27 -41.84
C ALA A 429 -31.85 -46.49 -41.59
N GLU A 430 -32.58 -45.49 -41.10
CA GLU A 430 -34.05 -45.57 -40.91
C GLU A 430 -34.86 -45.36 -42.20
N GLN A 431 -34.24 -44.77 -43.24
CA GLN A 431 -34.91 -44.61 -44.57
C GLN A 431 -34.74 -45.81 -45.50
N GLN A 432 -34.04 -46.88 -45.11
CA GLN A 432 -33.85 -48.10 -45.92
C GLN A 432 -34.61 -49.35 -45.39
N ASN A 433 -35.44 -49.22 -44.37
CA ASN A 433 -36.38 -50.22 -43.90
C ASN A 433 -37.79 -49.69 -44.07
#